data_5e60681b39f281bc7ff2056b5a3a6b6c
#
_entry.id   5e60681b39f281bc7ff2056b5a3a6b6c
#
_cell.length_a   1.000
_cell.length_b   1.000
_cell.length_c   1.000
_cell.angle_alpha   90.00
_cell.angle_beta   90.00
_cell.angle_gamma   90.00
#
_symmetry.space_group_name_H-M   'P 1'
#
loop_
_entity.id
_entity.type
_entity.pdbx_description
1 polymer ?
#
loop_
_entity_poly.entity_id
_entity_poly.type
_entity_poly.pdbx_seq_one_letter_code
_entity_poly.pdbx_strand_id
1 'polypeptide(L)'
;MLFDVTRGELVDIFGEDRIATVPATAFPPAAADTEGARLLQTVGAPTGTLLLRRPDEEDGLLPLVQDVVHTEDFEDAAEGAGDWPVIGWLLNAHLALDPASGKVHAFDPDEETVRELHTDVSSLVQVTLRLQRLLDEFTFGGEEEDEEADFERLEGEVDRIREETSEVDPLPFEDDETVWSVVGDEIAMGQRFKGDSPGARSLYG
;
A
#
# COMPACT_ATOMS: atom_id res chain seq x y z
N MET A 1 16.91 -0.74 -1.66
CA MET A 1 15.73 -0.92 -0.79
C MET A 1 15.88 -0.02 0.40
N LEU A 2 14.85 0.82 0.68
CA LEU A 2 14.87 1.79 1.79
C LEU A 2 14.62 1.12 3.15
N PHE A 3 13.77 0.09 3.17
CA PHE A 3 13.41 -0.64 4.39
C PHE A 3 13.84 -2.10 4.30
N ASP A 4 14.28 -2.64 5.44
CA ASP A 4 14.61 -4.06 5.57
C ASP A 4 13.37 -4.84 6.01
N VAL A 5 12.53 -5.19 5.02
CA VAL A 5 11.28 -5.91 5.24
C VAL A 5 11.51 -7.40 5.06
N THR A 6 11.10 -8.18 6.05
CA THR A 6 11.25 -9.63 6.04
C THR A 6 9.90 -10.35 5.93
N ARG A 7 9.90 -11.54 5.29
CA ARG A 7 8.70 -12.38 5.26
C ARG A 7 8.20 -12.75 6.66
N GLY A 8 9.12 -12.94 7.62
CA GLY A 8 8.77 -13.25 9.01
C GLY A 8 7.90 -12.19 9.64
N GLU A 9 8.28 -10.91 9.51
CA GLU A 9 7.48 -9.78 10.03
C GLU A 9 6.11 -9.68 9.38
N LEU A 10 6.01 -9.95 8.06
CA LEU A 10 4.71 -9.97 7.39
C LEU A 10 3.83 -11.12 7.90
N VAL A 11 4.40 -12.32 8.07
CA VAL A 11 3.67 -13.48 8.57
C VAL A 11 3.17 -13.26 9.99
N ASP A 12 3.98 -12.64 10.85
CA ASP A 12 3.62 -12.36 12.23
C ASP A 12 2.43 -11.40 12.35
N ILE A 13 2.31 -10.44 11.43
CA ILE A 13 1.23 -9.44 11.43
C ILE A 13 0.00 -9.91 10.64
N PHE A 14 0.22 -10.41 9.43
CA PHE A 14 -0.91 -10.70 8.51
C PHE A 14 -1.37 -12.15 8.54
N GLY A 15 -0.52 -13.08 8.98
CA GLY A 15 -0.71 -14.51 8.76
C GLY A 15 -0.29 -14.93 7.35
N GLU A 16 0.17 -16.17 7.20
CA GLU A 16 0.71 -16.71 5.93
C GLU A 16 -0.29 -16.65 4.76
N ASP A 17 -1.56 -16.80 5.01
CA ASP A 17 -2.65 -16.80 4.04
C ASP A 17 -2.98 -15.40 3.47
N ARG A 18 -2.54 -14.35 4.14
CA ARG A 18 -2.72 -12.96 3.69
C ARG A 18 -1.48 -12.34 3.04
N ILE A 19 -0.45 -13.11 2.78
CA ILE A 19 0.75 -12.65 2.08
C ILE A 19 0.78 -13.28 0.69
N ALA A 20 0.78 -12.42 -0.34
CA ALA A 20 0.89 -12.86 -1.71
C ALA A 20 2.30 -12.62 -2.24
N THR A 21 2.87 -13.62 -2.89
CA THR A 21 4.10 -13.50 -3.69
C THR A 21 3.74 -13.54 -5.17
N VAL A 22 4.54 -12.85 -5.99
CA VAL A 22 4.38 -12.81 -7.43
C VAL A 22 5.54 -13.58 -8.06
N PRO A 23 5.29 -14.64 -8.84
CA PRO A 23 6.37 -15.38 -9.49
C PRO A 23 7.12 -14.52 -10.50
N ALA A 24 8.43 -14.77 -10.68
CA ALA A 24 9.26 -13.99 -11.62
C ALA A 24 8.70 -13.98 -13.04
N THR A 25 8.06 -15.09 -13.45
CA THR A 25 7.45 -15.23 -14.78
C THR A 25 6.21 -14.36 -15.00
N ALA A 26 5.63 -13.80 -13.94
CA ALA A 26 4.47 -12.90 -14.03
C ALA A 26 4.86 -11.45 -14.39
N PHE A 27 6.13 -11.10 -14.20
CA PHE A 27 6.63 -9.77 -14.55
C PHE A 27 7.05 -9.70 -16.04
N PRO A 28 6.86 -8.53 -16.69
CA PRO A 28 7.49 -8.29 -17.98
C PRO A 28 9.01 -8.37 -17.84
N PRO A 29 9.75 -8.78 -18.90
CA PRO A 29 11.20 -9.00 -18.81
C PRO A 29 11.99 -7.80 -18.27
N ALA A 30 11.56 -6.59 -18.55
CA ALA A 30 12.21 -5.36 -18.06
C ALA A 30 12.10 -5.19 -16.54
N ALA A 31 11.07 -5.71 -15.91
CA ALA A 31 10.81 -5.56 -14.47
C ALA A 31 11.23 -6.77 -13.62
N ALA A 32 11.30 -7.97 -14.20
CA ALA A 32 11.47 -9.23 -13.47
C ALA A 32 12.70 -9.30 -12.56
N ASP A 33 13.79 -8.63 -12.94
CA ASP A 33 15.06 -8.63 -12.21
C ASP A 33 15.29 -7.37 -11.36
N THR A 34 14.31 -6.48 -11.25
CA THR A 34 14.40 -5.29 -10.38
C THR A 34 14.39 -5.69 -8.90
N GLU A 35 14.94 -4.86 -8.02
CA GLU A 35 14.92 -5.10 -6.57
C GLU A 35 13.49 -5.21 -6.05
N GLY A 36 12.58 -4.34 -6.52
CA GLY A 36 11.17 -4.37 -6.16
C GLY A 36 10.47 -5.67 -6.56
N ALA A 37 10.70 -6.15 -7.80
CA ALA A 37 10.17 -7.43 -8.24
C ALA A 37 10.72 -8.60 -7.39
N ARG A 38 12.02 -8.59 -7.07
CA ARG A 38 12.63 -9.63 -6.21
C ARG A 38 12.04 -9.64 -4.81
N LEU A 39 11.74 -8.46 -4.22
CA LEU A 39 11.05 -8.39 -2.94
C LEU A 39 9.67 -9.06 -3.05
N LEU A 40 8.87 -8.71 -4.06
CA LEU A 40 7.55 -9.31 -4.28
C LEU A 40 7.61 -10.82 -4.56
N GLN A 41 8.69 -11.31 -5.16
CA GLN A 41 8.92 -12.74 -5.42
C GLN A 41 9.27 -13.52 -4.14
N THR A 42 10.04 -12.96 -3.23
CA THR A 42 10.64 -13.67 -2.10
C THR A 42 10.00 -13.35 -0.75
N VAL A 43 9.70 -12.12 -0.50
CA VAL A 43 9.05 -11.63 0.72
C VAL A 43 7.54 -11.58 0.53
N GLY A 44 7.11 -11.03 -0.60
CA GLY A 44 5.70 -10.81 -0.92
C GLY A 44 5.19 -9.45 -0.43
N ALA A 45 3.88 -9.25 -0.56
CA ALA A 45 3.17 -8.11 -0.04
C ALA A 45 1.86 -8.53 0.62
N PRO A 46 1.40 -7.79 1.63
CA PRO A 46 0.15 -8.10 2.31
C PRO A 46 -1.07 -7.81 1.43
N THR A 47 -2.13 -8.62 1.61
CA THR A 47 -3.40 -8.52 0.90
C THR A 47 -4.51 -8.06 1.84
N GLY A 48 -4.39 -6.94 2.44
CA GLY A 48 -5.37 -6.41 3.38
C GLY A 48 -5.83 -5.03 2.97
N THR A 49 -5.15 -4.02 3.46
CA THR A 49 -5.35 -2.62 3.10
C THR A 49 -4.89 -2.39 1.65
N LEU A 50 -3.78 -3.02 1.24
CA LEU A 50 -3.30 -3.06 -0.13
C LEU A 50 -3.68 -4.41 -0.76
N LEU A 51 -4.36 -4.36 -1.91
CA LEU A 51 -4.63 -5.54 -2.71
C LEU A 51 -3.54 -5.75 -3.75
N LEU A 52 -2.66 -6.71 -3.50
CA LEU A 52 -1.66 -7.11 -4.50
C LEU A 52 -2.37 -7.71 -5.72
N ARG A 53 -2.03 -7.20 -6.90
CA ARG A 53 -2.54 -7.76 -8.16
C ARG A 53 -1.98 -9.16 -8.35
N ARG A 54 -2.87 -10.14 -8.56
CA ARG A 54 -2.46 -11.51 -8.89
C ARG A 54 -2.28 -11.63 -10.40
N PRO A 55 -1.35 -12.48 -10.86
CA PRO A 55 -1.29 -12.84 -12.28
C PRO A 55 -2.62 -13.39 -12.76
N ASP A 56 -2.98 -13.08 -14.01
CA ASP A 56 -4.17 -13.65 -14.63
C ASP A 56 -4.03 -15.17 -14.71
N GLU A 57 -5.13 -15.90 -14.44
CA GLU A 57 -5.13 -17.37 -14.46
C GLU A 57 -4.88 -17.92 -15.88
N GLU A 58 -5.21 -17.14 -16.94
CA GLU A 58 -5.04 -17.57 -18.33
C GLU A 58 -3.60 -17.50 -18.81
N ASP A 59 -2.88 -16.42 -18.52
CA ASP A 59 -1.51 -16.22 -19.00
C ASP A 59 -0.47 -16.11 -17.89
N GLY A 60 -0.90 -15.93 -16.65
CA GLY A 60 -0.04 -15.85 -15.49
C GLY A 60 0.80 -14.56 -15.41
N LEU A 61 0.45 -13.53 -16.16
CA LEU A 61 1.15 -12.25 -16.21
C LEU A 61 0.47 -11.20 -15.32
N LEU A 62 1.25 -10.27 -14.77
CA LEU A 62 0.71 -9.04 -14.19
C LEU A 62 0.14 -8.18 -15.32
N PRO A 63 -1.02 -7.54 -15.13
CA PRO A 63 -1.52 -6.57 -16.10
C PRO A 63 -0.56 -5.38 -16.16
N LEU A 64 -0.47 -4.77 -17.33
CA LEU A 64 0.27 -3.53 -17.53
C LEU A 64 -0.65 -2.32 -17.29
N VAL A 65 -0.06 -1.15 -17.07
CA VAL A 65 -0.84 0.09 -16.89
C VAL A 65 -1.82 0.31 -18.04
N GLN A 66 -1.37 0.13 -19.30
CA GLN A 66 -2.23 0.27 -20.48
C GLN A 66 -3.39 -0.73 -20.58
N ASP A 67 -3.36 -1.83 -19.80
CA ASP A 67 -4.43 -2.83 -19.76
C ASP A 67 -5.52 -2.45 -18.76
N VAL A 68 -5.25 -1.51 -17.85
CA VAL A 68 -6.15 -1.12 -16.75
C VAL A 68 -6.59 0.34 -16.77
N VAL A 69 -5.80 1.23 -17.42
CA VAL A 69 -6.14 2.64 -17.60
C VAL A 69 -5.78 3.10 -19.02
N HIS A 70 -6.43 4.16 -19.48
CA HIS A 70 -6.04 4.83 -20.73
C HIS A 70 -4.91 5.82 -20.43
N THR A 71 -3.66 5.44 -20.69
CA THR A 71 -2.48 6.26 -20.35
C THR A 71 -2.47 7.65 -20.98
N GLU A 72 -3.20 7.85 -22.06
CA GLU A 72 -3.37 9.13 -22.75
C GLU A 72 -4.19 10.16 -21.95
N ASP A 73 -4.96 9.71 -20.95
CA ASP A 73 -5.73 10.59 -20.06
C ASP A 73 -4.85 11.21 -18.97
N PHE A 74 -3.63 10.72 -18.78
CA PHE A 74 -2.70 11.15 -17.73
C PHE A 74 -1.60 12.05 -18.32
N GLU A 75 -1.76 13.37 -18.22
CA GLU A 75 -0.81 14.35 -18.81
C GLU A 75 0.63 14.20 -18.26
N ASP A 76 0.77 13.82 -16.98
CA ASP A 76 2.05 13.69 -16.29
C ASP A 76 2.63 12.26 -16.33
N ALA A 77 2.03 11.33 -17.07
CA ALA A 77 2.56 9.98 -17.17
C ALA A 77 3.91 9.95 -17.88
N ALA A 78 4.87 9.24 -17.31
CA ALA A 78 6.18 9.08 -17.91
C ALA A 78 6.09 8.36 -19.26
N GLU A 79 7.02 8.66 -20.19
CA GLU A 79 7.13 7.96 -21.46
C GLU A 79 7.34 6.44 -21.21
N GLY A 80 6.49 5.61 -21.80
CA GLY A 80 6.53 4.16 -21.64
C GLY A 80 5.85 3.63 -20.36
N ALA A 81 5.18 4.48 -19.57
CA ALA A 81 4.47 4.06 -18.35
C ALA A 81 3.39 3.01 -18.64
N GLY A 82 2.83 2.98 -19.85
CA GLY A 82 1.88 1.95 -20.28
C GLY A 82 2.41 0.50 -20.15
N ASP A 83 3.72 0.31 -20.24
CA ASP A 83 4.39 -1.00 -20.15
C ASP A 83 4.78 -1.40 -18.71
N TRP A 84 4.45 -0.58 -17.70
CA TRP A 84 4.78 -0.89 -16.31
C TRP A 84 3.81 -1.93 -15.74
N PRO A 85 4.32 -2.93 -14.98
CA PRO A 85 3.46 -3.91 -14.33
C PRO A 85 2.67 -3.29 -13.17
N VAL A 86 1.37 -3.56 -13.15
CA VAL A 86 0.49 -3.21 -12.03
C VAL A 86 0.64 -4.26 -10.95
N ILE A 87 1.24 -3.87 -9.83
CA ILE A 87 1.55 -4.76 -8.70
C ILE A 87 0.46 -4.79 -7.63
N GLY A 88 -0.49 -3.85 -7.67
CA GLY A 88 -1.60 -3.79 -6.72
C GLY A 88 -2.54 -2.63 -7.01
N TRP A 89 -3.47 -2.40 -6.08
CA TRP A 89 -4.27 -1.18 -6.05
C TRP A 89 -4.57 -0.76 -4.61
N LEU A 90 -4.79 0.52 -4.42
CA LEU A 90 -5.13 1.11 -3.13
C LEU A 90 -6.16 2.21 -3.37
N LEU A 91 -7.29 2.18 -2.66
CA LEU A 91 -8.46 2.99 -3.01
C LEU A 91 -8.84 2.76 -4.49
N ASN A 92 -8.87 3.84 -5.28
CA ASN A 92 -9.16 3.79 -6.72
C ASN A 92 -7.88 3.71 -7.58
N ALA A 93 -6.70 3.94 -6.98
CA ALA A 93 -5.45 4.02 -7.71
C ALA A 93 -4.84 2.65 -8.01
N HIS A 94 -4.39 2.45 -9.24
CA HIS A 94 -3.58 1.33 -9.66
C HIS A 94 -2.12 1.60 -9.33
N LEU A 95 -1.46 0.67 -8.62
CA LEU A 95 -0.06 0.80 -8.22
C LEU A 95 0.83 0.11 -9.24
N ALA A 96 1.66 0.88 -9.92
CA ALA A 96 2.56 0.37 -10.96
C ALA A 96 4.03 0.52 -10.55
N LEU A 97 4.83 -0.48 -10.88
CA LEU A 97 6.27 -0.48 -10.67
C LEU A 97 6.97 0.04 -11.93
N ASP A 98 7.66 1.17 -11.81
CA ASP A 98 8.59 1.63 -12.85
C ASP A 98 9.86 0.75 -12.84
N PRO A 99 10.12 -0.04 -13.88
CA PRO A 99 11.27 -0.92 -13.91
C PRO A 99 12.61 -0.17 -14.07
N ALA A 100 12.59 1.08 -14.50
CA ALA A 100 13.82 1.87 -14.72
C ALA A 100 14.31 2.52 -13.42
N SER A 101 13.39 3.10 -12.63
CA SER A 101 13.74 3.79 -11.37
C SER A 101 13.55 2.91 -10.13
N GLY A 102 12.70 1.88 -10.20
CA GLY A 102 12.28 1.07 -9.06
C GLY A 102 11.18 1.70 -8.22
N LYS A 103 10.71 2.90 -8.58
CA LYS A 103 9.64 3.61 -7.88
C LYS A 103 8.28 2.95 -8.10
N VAL A 104 7.38 3.19 -7.16
CA VAL A 104 5.96 2.83 -7.28
C VAL A 104 5.17 4.09 -7.55
N HIS A 105 4.36 4.04 -8.60
CA HIS A 105 3.47 5.13 -9.01
C HIS A 105 2.02 4.72 -8.79
N ALA A 106 1.20 5.68 -8.37
CA ALA A 106 -0.25 5.54 -8.27
C ALA A 106 -0.91 6.22 -9.47
N PHE A 107 -1.71 5.47 -10.22
CA PHE A 107 -2.53 5.95 -11.33
C PHE A 107 -3.99 5.95 -10.88
N ASP A 108 -4.55 7.12 -10.64
CA ASP A 108 -5.95 7.28 -10.28
C ASP A 108 -6.79 7.61 -11.52
N PRO A 109 -7.63 6.68 -12.01
CA PRO A 109 -8.42 6.90 -13.22
C PRO A 109 -9.62 7.84 -13.01
N ASP A 110 -10.05 8.06 -11.76
CA ASP A 110 -11.19 8.95 -11.47
C ASP A 110 -10.75 10.41 -11.48
N GLU A 111 -9.53 10.68 -11.02
CA GLU A 111 -8.93 12.02 -10.98
C GLU A 111 -8.01 12.29 -12.19
N GLU A 112 -7.77 11.28 -13.05
CA GLU A 112 -6.83 11.33 -14.20
C GLU A 112 -5.42 11.79 -13.79
N THR A 113 -4.99 11.41 -12.58
CA THR A 113 -3.70 11.80 -12.00
C THR A 113 -2.74 10.62 -11.86
N VAL A 114 -1.45 10.89 -12.07
CA VAL A 114 -0.36 9.97 -11.74
C VAL A 114 0.60 10.63 -10.75
N ARG A 115 0.95 9.90 -9.69
CA ARG A 115 1.87 10.40 -8.65
C ARG A 115 2.94 9.36 -8.34
N GLU A 116 4.17 9.82 -8.09
CA GLU A 116 5.18 8.98 -7.44
C GLU A 116 4.73 8.71 -6.00
N LEU A 117 4.42 7.47 -5.66
CA LEU A 117 3.87 7.12 -4.34
C LEU A 117 4.93 6.59 -3.38
N HIS A 118 5.91 5.84 -3.88
CA HIS A 118 7.02 5.30 -3.09
C HIS A 118 8.32 5.31 -3.86
N THR A 119 9.41 5.59 -3.19
CA THR A 119 10.74 5.51 -3.76
C THR A 119 11.13 4.08 -4.14
N ASP A 120 10.61 3.07 -3.44
CA ASP A 120 10.73 1.66 -3.81
C ASP A 120 9.62 0.78 -3.20
N VAL A 121 9.56 -0.48 -3.61
CA VAL A 121 8.55 -1.45 -3.15
C VAL A 121 8.67 -1.76 -1.65
N SER A 122 9.88 -1.64 -1.05
CA SER A 122 10.03 -1.89 0.39
C SER A 122 9.31 -0.83 1.23
N SER A 123 9.28 0.41 0.75
CA SER A 123 8.51 1.49 1.37
C SER A 123 7.00 1.21 1.30
N LEU A 124 6.49 0.78 0.14
CA LEU A 124 5.10 0.38 -0.01
C LEU A 124 4.69 -0.72 1.00
N VAL A 125 5.50 -1.76 1.10
CA VAL A 125 5.24 -2.88 2.02
C VAL A 125 5.34 -2.43 3.48
N GLN A 126 6.31 -1.57 3.81
CA GLN A 126 6.52 -1.07 5.18
C GLN A 126 5.36 -0.17 5.66
N VAL A 127 4.88 0.75 4.81
CA VAL A 127 3.71 1.60 5.15
C VAL A 127 2.47 0.74 5.36
N THR A 128 2.22 -0.21 4.46
CA THR A 128 1.11 -1.16 4.60
C THR A 128 1.20 -1.94 5.91
N LEU A 129 2.40 -2.43 6.26
CA LEU A 129 2.63 -3.18 7.50
C LEU A 129 2.34 -2.33 8.75
N ARG A 130 2.81 -1.09 8.79
CA ARG A 130 2.63 -0.19 9.93
C ARG A 130 1.16 0.16 10.15
N LEU A 131 0.45 0.56 9.10
CA LEU A 131 -0.97 0.92 9.19
C LEU A 131 -1.83 -0.31 9.52
N GLN A 132 -1.53 -1.47 8.93
CA GLN A 132 -2.29 -2.69 9.28
C GLN A 132 -2.04 -3.11 10.72
N ARG A 133 -0.80 -3.02 11.22
CA ARG A 133 -0.49 -3.29 12.63
C ARG A 133 -1.31 -2.38 13.54
N LEU A 134 -1.38 -1.08 13.22
CA LEU A 134 -2.20 -0.13 13.98
C LEU A 134 -3.66 -0.58 14.01
N LEU A 135 -4.25 -0.94 12.85
CA LEU A 135 -5.64 -1.42 12.76
C LEU A 135 -5.89 -2.73 13.52
N ASP A 136 -4.91 -3.63 13.58
CA ASP A 136 -5.04 -4.93 14.23
C ASP A 136 -4.80 -4.84 15.77
N GLU A 137 -3.98 -3.90 16.25
CA GLU A 137 -3.57 -3.81 17.66
C GLU A 137 -4.29 -2.71 18.45
N PHE A 138 -4.80 -1.66 17.77
CA PHE A 138 -5.43 -0.54 18.44
C PHE A 138 -6.75 -0.95 19.11
N THR A 139 -6.96 -0.46 20.34
CA THR A 139 -8.19 -0.67 21.12
C THR A 139 -8.69 0.66 21.65
N PHE A 140 -10.01 0.88 21.58
CA PHE A 140 -10.67 2.01 22.22
C PHE A 140 -11.04 1.65 23.65
N GLY A 141 -11.07 2.62 24.58
CA GLY A 141 -11.23 2.39 26.01
C GLY A 141 -12.60 1.86 26.44
N GLY A 142 -13.64 1.97 25.60
CA GLY A 142 -14.95 1.40 25.83
C GLY A 142 -15.85 2.16 26.82
N GLU A 143 -15.40 3.29 27.39
CA GLU A 143 -16.21 4.22 28.19
C GLU A 143 -16.44 5.50 27.37
N GLU A 144 -17.69 5.99 27.30
CA GLU A 144 -18.06 7.18 26.49
C GLU A 144 -17.24 8.43 26.88
N GLU A 145 -16.77 8.51 28.13
CA GLU A 145 -15.97 9.65 28.64
C GLU A 145 -14.53 9.67 28.09
N ASP A 146 -14.04 8.54 27.54
CA ASP A 146 -12.68 8.38 27.02
C ASP A 146 -12.61 8.40 25.47
N GLU A 147 -13.75 8.51 24.78
CA GLU A 147 -13.82 8.39 23.31
C GLU A 147 -12.98 9.47 22.62
N GLU A 148 -13.04 10.74 23.05
CA GLU A 148 -12.27 11.84 22.49
C GLU A 148 -10.75 11.58 22.66
N ALA A 149 -10.33 11.13 23.85
CA ALA A 149 -8.94 10.80 24.13
C ALA A 149 -8.43 9.61 23.32
N ASP A 150 -9.28 8.63 23.02
CA ASP A 150 -8.94 7.50 22.17
C ASP A 150 -8.74 7.93 20.72
N PHE A 151 -9.56 8.82 20.18
CA PHE A 151 -9.38 9.37 18.83
C PHE A 151 -8.11 10.24 18.75
N GLU A 152 -7.83 11.09 19.74
CA GLU A 152 -6.58 11.85 19.81
C GLU A 152 -5.36 10.91 19.84
N ARG A 153 -5.44 9.79 20.55
CA ARG A 153 -4.39 8.78 20.61
C ARG A 153 -4.20 8.07 19.27
N LEU A 154 -5.30 7.73 18.59
CA LEU A 154 -5.29 7.10 17.27
C LEU A 154 -4.69 8.02 16.21
N GLU A 155 -5.10 9.29 16.20
CA GLU A 155 -4.53 10.33 15.34
C GLU A 155 -3.01 10.47 15.59
N GLY A 156 -2.59 10.53 16.86
CA GLY A 156 -1.18 10.59 17.22
C GLY A 156 -0.37 9.38 16.74
N GLU A 157 -0.95 8.18 16.71
CA GLU A 157 -0.27 6.99 16.15
C GLU A 157 -0.17 7.06 14.63
N VAL A 158 -1.20 7.56 13.93
CA VAL A 158 -1.14 7.81 12.48
C VAL A 158 -0.07 8.84 12.14
N ASP A 159 -0.04 9.96 12.87
CA ASP A 159 0.96 11.01 12.67
C ASP A 159 2.38 10.51 12.91
N ARG A 160 2.59 9.69 13.93
CA ARG A 160 3.89 9.05 14.18
C ARG A 160 4.33 8.17 13.00
N ILE A 161 3.41 7.40 12.41
CA ILE A 161 3.70 6.59 11.21
C ILE A 161 4.09 7.47 10.02
N ARG A 162 3.38 8.60 9.83
CA ARG A 162 3.68 9.59 8.79
C ARG A 162 5.07 10.19 8.97
N GLU A 163 5.39 10.69 10.16
CA GLU A 163 6.67 11.30 10.49
C GLU A 163 7.83 10.32 10.29
N GLU A 164 7.78 9.15 10.93
CA GLU A 164 8.81 8.13 10.82
C GLU A 164 9.00 7.59 9.40
N THR A 165 7.94 7.56 8.59
CA THR A 165 8.03 7.16 7.18
C THR A 165 8.68 8.27 6.36
N SER A 166 8.25 9.52 6.54
CA SER A 166 8.73 10.67 5.77
C SER A 166 10.20 10.99 6.02
N GLU A 167 10.76 10.60 7.18
CA GLU A 167 12.21 10.70 7.44
C GLU A 167 13.03 9.83 6.48
N VAL A 168 12.47 8.74 5.94
CA VAL A 168 13.16 7.77 5.08
C VAL A 168 12.66 7.88 3.64
N ASP A 169 11.34 7.93 3.45
CA ASP A 169 10.65 8.09 2.18
C ASP A 169 9.53 9.14 2.31
N PRO A 170 9.72 10.36 1.82
CA PRO A 170 8.72 11.41 1.94
C PRO A 170 7.50 11.22 1.02
N LEU A 171 7.64 10.46 -0.09
CA LEU A 171 6.62 10.36 -1.13
C LEU A 171 5.24 9.86 -0.65
N PRO A 172 5.14 8.84 0.22
CA PRO A 172 3.84 8.32 0.66
C PRO A 172 2.93 9.37 1.32
N PHE A 173 3.52 10.37 1.98
CA PHE A 173 2.85 11.40 2.74
C PHE A 173 3.31 12.81 2.35
N GLU A 174 3.62 13.02 1.05
CA GLU A 174 4.14 14.29 0.53
C GLU A 174 3.16 15.44 0.69
N ASP A 175 1.86 15.14 0.53
CA ASP A 175 0.75 16.08 0.72
C ASP A 175 -0.52 15.36 1.21
N ASP A 176 -1.58 16.13 1.47
CA ASP A 176 -2.85 15.61 1.99
C ASP A 176 -3.66 14.82 0.94
N GLU A 177 -3.31 14.92 -0.35
CA GLU A 177 -4.00 14.24 -1.46
C GLU A 177 -3.37 12.89 -1.81
N THR A 178 -2.21 12.54 -1.23
CA THR A 178 -1.65 11.21 -1.47
C THR A 178 -2.59 10.12 -0.96
N VAL A 179 -2.59 8.97 -1.65
CA VAL A 179 -3.43 7.82 -1.28
C VAL A 179 -3.22 7.41 0.18
N TRP A 180 -1.97 7.46 0.68
CA TRP A 180 -1.67 7.10 2.06
C TRP A 180 -2.08 8.17 3.07
N SER A 181 -2.06 9.46 2.71
CA SER A 181 -2.60 10.53 3.56
C SER A 181 -4.09 10.35 3.76
N VAL A 182 -4.84 10.10 2.67
CA VAL A 182 -6.29 9.82 2.73
C VAL A 182 -6.58 8.57 3.58
N VAL A 183 -5.83 7.47 3.38
CA VAL A 183 -5.98 6.25 4.21
C VAL A 183 -5.69 6.53 5.68
N GLY A 184 -4.66 7.32 5.98
CA GLY A 184 -4.30 7.72 7.34
C GLY A 184 -5.41 8.52 8.01
N ASP A 185 -5.99 9.50 7.31
CA ASP A 185 -7.10 10.32 7.82
C ASP A 185 -8.34 9.46 8.11
N GLU A 186 -8.70 8.55 7.21
CA GLU A 186 -9.81 7.62 7.46
C GLU A 186 -9.56 6.73 8.69
N ILE A 187 -8.32 6.27 8.90
CA ILE A 187 -7.96 5.52 10.10
C ILE A 187 -8.09 6.40 11.35
N ALA A 188 -7.54 7.63 11.32
CA ALA A 188 -7.64 8.58 12.43
C ALA A 188 -9.09 8.91 12.81
N MET A 189 -10.01 8.89 11.84
CA MET A 189 -11.45 9.03 12.04
C MET A 189 -12.16 7.73 12.53
N GLY A 190 -11.41 6.68 12.89
CA GLY A 190 -11.98 5.40 13.34
C GLY A 190 -12.53 4.51 12.22
N GLN A 191 -12.27 4.87 10.95
CA GLN A 191 -12.69 4.07 9.80
C GLN A 191 -11.67 2.96 9.52
N ARG A 192 -12.03 2.01 8.64
CA ARG A 192 -11.19 0.88 8.19
C ARG A 192 -10.90 -0.21 9.22
N PHE A 193 -11.38 -0.09 10.44
CA PHE A 193 -11.32 -1.20 11.40
C PHE A 193 -12.23 -2.34 10.94
N LYS A 194 -11.68 -3.57 10.88
CA LYS A 194 -12.48 -4.75 10.52
C LYS A 194 -13.38 -5.14 11.69
N GLY A 195 -14.60 -5.64 11.42
CA GLY A 195 -15.59 -5.98 12.44
C GLY A 195 -15.17 -7.03 13.47
N ASP A 196 -14.07 -7.75 13.24
CA ASP A 196 -13.46 -8.71 14.16
C ASP A 196 -12.18 -8.20 14.84
N SER A 197 -11.71 -6.98 14.49
CA SER A 197 -10.57 -6.35 15.17
C SER A 197 -10.93 -5.90 16.59
N PRO A 198 -9.95 -5.79 17.49
CA PRO A 198 -10.16 -5.22 18.83
C PRO A 198 -10.77 -3.82 18.78
N GLY A 199 -10.28 -2.96 17.88
CA GLY A 199 -10.79 -1.60 17.69
C GLY A 199 -12.24 -1.57 17.24
N ALA A 200 -12.63 -2.37 16.24
CA ALA A 200 -14.02 -2.44 15.80
C ALA A 200 -14.97 -2.95 16.89
N ARG A 201 -14.55 -3.93 17.68
CA ARG A 201 -15.36 -4.44 18.80
C ARG A 201 -15.60 -3.39 19.88
N SER A 202 -14.65 -2.51 20.14
CA SER A 202 -14.80 -1.42 21.10
C SER A 202 -15.59 -0.24 20.55
N LEU A 203 -15.53 0.03 19.24
CA LEU A 203 -16.29 1.11 18.58
C LEU A 203 -17.76 0.75 18.31
N TYR A 204 -18.04 -0.52 17.95
CA TYR A 204 -19.35 -0.93 17.41
C TYR A 204 -20.03 -2.05 18.24
N GLY A 205 -19.36 -2.56 19.26
CA GLY A 205 -19.87 -3.62 20.18
C GLY A 205 -20.51 -3.07 21.39
#